data_20d0e888b7949bc4503ee375b691c230
#
_entry.id   20d0e888b7949bc4503ee375b691c230
#
_cell.length_a   1.000
_cell.length_b   1.000
_cell.length_c   1.000
_cell.angle_alpha   90.00
_cell.angle_beta   90.00
_cell.angle_gamma   90.00
#
_symmetry.space_group_name_H-M   'P 1'
#
loop_
_entity.id
_entity.type
_entity.pdbx_description
1 polymer ?
#
loop_
_entity_poly.entity_id
_entity_poly.type
_entity_poly.pdbx_seq_one_letter_code
_entity_poly.pdbx_strand_id
1 'polypeptide(L)'
;VKINCGAADLELKRGVMTPRVFVFDTDNALITITGSASFKDETLDLDIEPDSKGFRIFSLRSPLYVRGTFGSPDVGVHVAPLAARGAGMVALGVLLTPAAGLLALIAPSANEDNACGPLLEQMRKPPKAPAPAKK
;
A
#
# COMPACT_ATOMS: atom_id res chain seq x y z
N VAL A 1 -15.71 6.55 8.82
CA VAL A 1 -15.14 5.86 7.64
C VAL A 1 -15.93 4.58 7.45
N LYS A 2 -16.54 4.42 6.29
CA LYS A 2 -17.31 3.22 5.93
C LYS A 2 -16.38 2.27 5.18
N ILE A 3 -16.37 1.02 5.59
CA ILE A 3 -15.64 -0.03 4.88
C ILE A 3 -16.61 -0.65 3.87
N ASN A 4 -16.27 -0.58 2.59
CA ASN A 4 -17.06 -1.17 1.51
C ASN A 4 -16.81 -2.67 1.41
N CYS A 5 -15.55 -3.07 1.52
CA CYS A 5 -15.15 -4.47 1.54
C CYS A 5 -13.73 -4.66 2.08
N GLY A 6 -13.40 -5.89 2.44
CA GLY A 6 -12.05 -6.31 2.79
C GLY A 6 -11.77 -7.69 2.26
N ALA A 7 -10.54 -7.91 1.81
CA ALA A 7 -10.06 -9.20 1.33
C ALA A 7 -8.70 -9.49 1.93
N ALA A 8 -8.52 -10.69 2.51
CA ALA A 8 -7.26 -11.14 3.06
C ALA A 8 -6.99 -12.59 2.66
N ASP A 9 -5.82 -12.81 2.08
CA ASP A 9 -5.26 -14.15 1.83
C ASP A 9 -3.88 -14.18 2.48
N LEU A 10 -3.78 -14.94 3.57
CA LEU A 10 -2.61 -14.97 4.44
C LEU A 10 -1.96 -16.35 4.37
N GLU A 11 -0.70 -16.39 4.03
CA GLU A 11 0.10 -17.60 4.05
C GLU A 11 0.86 -17.69 5.38
N LEU A 12 0.72 -18.81 6.09
CA LEU A 12 1.45 -19.08 7.33
C LEU A 12 2.42 -20.24 7.11
N LYS A 13 3.73 -19.94 7.18
CA LYS A 13 4.80 -20.93 7.05
C LYS A 13 5.80 -20.78 8.19
N ARG A 14 6.04 -21.86 8.91
CA ARG A 14 7.04 -21.93 10.00
C ARG A 14 6.92 -20.79 11.03
N GLY A 15 5.69 -20.40 11.35
CA GLY A 15 5.43 -19.32 12.30
C GLY A 15 5.54 -17.91 11.73
N VAL A 16 5.79 -17.76 10.43
CA VAL A 16 5.78 -16.48 9.73
C VAL A 16 4.53 -16.38 8.87
N MET A 17 3.76 -15.32 9.09
CA MET A 17 2.60 -14.95 8.29
C MET A 17 3.02 -13.94 7.23
N THR A 18 2.69 -14.22 5.98
CA THR A 18 2.92 -13.31 4.86
C THR A 18 1.60 -13.12 4.11
N PRO A 19 1.08 -11.89 4.01
CA PRO A 19 -0.11 -11.63 3.22
C PRO A 19 0.20 -11.74 1.72
N ARG A 20 -0.58 -12.55 1.01
CA ARG A 20 -0.60 -12.57 -0.46
C ARG A 20 -1.55 -11.51 -1.00
N VAL A 21 -2.65 -11.32 -0.30
CA VAL A 21 -3.61 -10.25 -0.50
C VAL A 21 -4.05 -9.78 0.88
N PHE A 22 -3.99 -8.50 1.15
CA PHE A 22 -4.55 -7.91 2.35
C PHE A 22 -4.95 -6.47 2.04
N VAL A 23 -6.21 -6.29 1.73
CA VAL A 23 -6.75 -5.04 1.20
C VAL A 23 -8.05 -4.68 1.90
N PHE A 24 -8.18 -3.40 2.24
CA PHE A 24 -9.43 -2.79 2.68
C PHE A 24 -9.85 -1.70 1.70
N ASP A 25 -11.06 -1.82 1.20
CA ASP A 25 -11.71 -0.79 0.40
C ASP A 25 -12.66 0.02 1.28
N THR A 26 -12.41 1.32 1.37
CA THR A 26 -13.23 2.27 2.12
C THR A 26 -13.79 3.34 1.19
N ASP A 27 -14.71 4.17 1.70
CA ASP A 27 -15.27 5.29 0.93
C ASP A 27 -14.19 6.26 0.46
N ASN A 28 -13.10 6.39 1.21
CA ASN A 28 -12.09 7.42 1.00
C ASN A 28 -10.76 6.90 0.47
N ALA A 29 -10.46 5.62 0.67
CA ALA A 29 -9.17 5.05 0.31
C ALA A 29 -9.23 3.53 0.09
N LEU A 30 -8.34 3.04 -0.75
CA LEU A 30 -7.95 1.64 -0.83
C LEU A 30 -6.68 1.46 0.01
N ILE A 31 -6.72 0.59 1.02
CA ILE A 31 -5.60 0.34 1.91
C ILE A 31 -5.04 -1.04 1.59
N THR A 32 -3.78 -1.09 1.17
CA THR A 32 -3.05 -2.34 0.92
C THR A 32 -2.02 -2.55 2.01
N ILE A 33 -1.96 -3.77 2.56
CA ILE A 33 -1.01 -4.16 3.58
C ILE A 33 -0.11 -5.26 3.02
N THR A 34 1.20 -5.06 3.10
CA THR A 34 2.24 -5.98 2.66
C THR A 34 3.27 -6.21 3.77
N GLY A 35 4.17 -7.16 3.57
CA GLY A 35 5.22 -7.45 4.53
C GLY A 35 5.05 -8.80 5.21
N SER A 36 5.44 -8.91 6.48
CA SER A 36 5.36 -10.16 7.24
C SER A 36 5.22 -9.95 8.74
N ALA A 37 4.69 -10.96 9.43
CA ALA A 37 4.65 -11.03 10.89
C ALA A 37 5.18 -12.38 11.35
N SER A 38 6.23 -12.38 12.19
CA SER A 38 6.77 -13.60 12.80
C SER A 38 6.13 -13.80 14.17
N PHE A 39 5.32 -14.84 14.29
CA PHE A 39 4.75 -15.26 15.58
C PHE A 39 5.78 -15.99 16.45
N LYS A 40 6.81 -16.56 15.82
CA LYS A 40 7.89 -17.23 16.53
C LYS A 40 8.81 -16.24 17.25
N ASP A 41 9.13 -15.13 16.56
CA ASP A 41 10.07 -14.13 17.06
C ASP A 41 9.32 -12.91 17.60
N GLU A 42 7.98 -12.94 17.57
CA GLU A 42 7.09 -11.85 18.00
C GLU A 42 7.42 -10.51 17.34
N THR A 43 7.72 -10.54 16.02
CA THR A 43 8.13 -9.35 15.28
C THR A 43 7.18 -9.02 14.14
N LEU A 44 7.13 -7.73 13.81
CA LEU A 44 6.36 -7.14 12.73
C LEU A 44 7.29 -6.45 11.74
N ASP A 45 7.01 -6.61 10.47
CA ASP A 45 7.59 -5.81 9.37
C ASP A 45 6.50 -5.67 8.31
N LEU A 46 5.64 -4.66 8.50
CA LEU A 46 4.48 -4.40 7.65
C LEU A 46 4.60 -3.03 7.01
N ASP A 47 4.25 -2.95 5.74
CA ASP A 47 4.04 -1.72 5.01
C ASP A 47 2.56 -1.55 4.68
N ILE A 48 2.03 -0.37 4.97
CA ILE A 48 0.62 -0.02 4.77
C ILE A 48 0.58 1.10 3.75
N GLU A 49 -0.03 0.83 2.60
CA GLU A 49 -0.15 1.78 1.50
C GLU A 49 -1.61 2.23 1.35
N PRO A 50 -1.96 3.44 1.84
CA PRO A 50 -3.26 4.03 1.58
C PRO A 50 -3.26 4.69 0.20
N ASP A 51 -4.16 4.28 -0.68
CA ASP A 51 -4.45 4.94 -1.95
C ASP A 51 -5.78 5.67 -1.89
N SER A 52 -5.74 6.99 -1.81
CA SER A 52 -6.93 7.83 -1.64
C SER A 52 -7.81 7.81 -2.89
N LYS A 53 -9.09 7.56 -2.72
CA LYS A 53 -10.12 7.71 -3.73
C LYS A 53 -10.54 9.20 -3.83
N GLY A 54 -10.70 9.66 -5.05
CA GLY A 54 -11.14 11.04 -5.30
C GLY A 54 -10.02 12.05 -5.48
N PHE A 55 -10.40 13.17 -6.08
CA PHE A 55 -9.51 14.27 -6.45
C PHE A 55 -9.18 15.10 -5.19
N ARG A 56 -8.05 14.82 -4.56
CA ARG A 56 -7.55 15.65 -3.45
C ARG A 56 -6.24 16.30 -3.86
N ILE A 57 -6.17 17.62 -3.71
CA ILE A 57 -4.99 18.45 -4.03
C ILE A 57 -3.76 18.00 -3.20
N PHE A 58 -3.99 17.38 -2.04
CA PHE A 58 -2.95 16.78 -1.20
C PHE A 58 -3.27 15.31 -0.96
N SER A 59 -3.01 14.47 -1.95
CA SER A 59 -2.99 13.02 -1.76
C SER A 59 -1.67 12.65 -1.07
N LEU A 60 -1.67 12.62 0.25
CA LEU A 60 -0.57 12.07 1.05
C LEU A 60 -0.58 10.54 0.89
N ARG A 61 -0.03 10.08 -0.22
CA ARG A 61 0.33 8.68 -0.45
C ARG A 61 1.66 8.39 0.23
N SER A 62 1.73 8.62 1.53
CA SER A 62 2.92 8.19 2.27
C SER A 62 2.68 6.79 2.77
N PRO A 63 3.46 5.81 2.29
CA PRO A 63 3.42 4.48 2.89
C PRO A 63 3.77 4.59 4.36
N LEU A 64 2.97 3.96 5.20
CA LEU A 64 3.22 3.80 6.62
C LEU A 64 3.97 2.48 6.82
N TYR A 65 4.84 2.42 7.79
CA TYR A 65 5.43 1.16 8.22
C TYR A 65 5.08 0.84 9.66
N VAL A 66 4.99 -0.44 9.96
CA VAL A 66 4.88 -0.96 11.33
C VAL A 66 5.96 -2.01 11.50
N ARG A 67 6.95 -1.72 12.32
CA ARG A 67 8.12 -2.58 12.55
C ARG A 67 8.35 -2.80 14.04
N GLY A 68 9.20 -3.77 14.37
CA GLY A 68 9.58 -4.05 15.75
C GLY A 68 8.88 -5.27 16.34
N THR A 69 8.63 -5.26 17.64
CA THR A 69 8.02 -6.40 18.34
C THR A 69 6.52 -6.18 18.57
N PHE A 70 5.78 -7.26 18.82
CA PHE A 70 4.34 -7.16 19.16
C PHE A 70 4.11 -6.32 20.43
N GLY A 71 5.03 -6.37 21.39
CA GLY A 71 4.92 -5.60 22.64
C GLY A 71 5.37 -4.15 22.50
N SER A 72 6.15 -3.81 21.48
CA SER A 72 6.67 -2.45 21.23
C SER A 72 6.79 -2.20 19.72
N PRO A 73 5.66 -1.99 19.03
CA PRO A 73 5.67 -1.67 17.60
C PRO A 73 6.17 -0.24 17.39
N ASP A 74 7.06 -0.08 16.42
CA ASP A 74 7.49 1.21 15.87
C ASP A 74 6.65 1.53 14.62
N VAL A 75 5.93 2.63 14.66
CA VAL A 75 5.06 3.07 13.56
C VAL A 75 5.56 4.39 13.01
N GLY A 76 5.79 4.45 11.71
CA GLY A 76 6.26 5.65 11.07
C GLY A 76 5.81 5.77 9.61
N VAL A 77 6.26 6.84 8.97
CA VAL A 77 5.99 7.15 7.55
C VAL A 77 7.28 7.07 6.74
N HIS A 78 7.20 6.49 5.55
CA HIS A 78 8.30 6.55 4.61
C HIS A 78 8.40 7.95 4.01
N VAL A 79 9.35 8.75 4.50
CA VAL A 79 9.54 10.14 4.06
C VAL A 79 10.26 10.25 2.72
N ALA A 80 10.99 9.22 2.29
CA ALA A 80 11.75 9.25 1.04
C ALA A 80 10.89 9.52 -0.22
N PRO A 81 9.75 8.85 -0.45
CA PRO A 81 8.89 9.18 -1.58
C PRO A 81 8.26 10.57 -1.47
N LEU A 82 8.03 11.09 -0.27
CA LEU A 82 7.53 12.44 -0.03
C LEU A 82 8.59 13.49 -0.39
N ALA A 83 9.84 13.28 0.02
CA ALA A 83 10.97 14.15 -0.30
C ALA A 83 11.24 14.16 -1.81
N ALA A 84 11.18 13.01 -2.49
CA ALA A 84 11.36 12.92 -3.93
C ALA A 84 10.27 13.69 -4.70
N ARG A 85 9.02 13.62 -4.25
CA ARG A 85 7.90 14.39 -4.84
C ARG A 85 8.07 15.88 -4.59
N GLY A 86 8.45 16.27 -3.37
CA GLY A 86 8.73 17.67 -3.03
C GLY A 86 9.86 18.25 -3.88
N ALA A 87 10.95 17.52 -4.06
CA ALA A 87 12.06 17.93 -4.91
C ALA A 87 11.64 18.05 -6.38
N GLY A 88 10.84 17.09 -6.88
CA GLY A 88 10.28 17.15 -8.24
C GLY A 88 9.37 18.35 -8.47
N MET A 89 8.55 18.71 -7.48
CA MET A 89 7.70 19.91 -7.54
C MET A 89 8.50 21.20 -7.59
N VAL A 90 9.53 21.33 -6.78
CA VAL A 90 10.43 22.50 -6.78
C VAL A 90 11.14 22.58 -8.12
N ALA A 91 11.70 21.48 -8.62
CA ALA A 91 12.39 21.44 -9.90
C ALA A 91 11.47 21.81 -11.07
N LEU A 92 10.25 21.26 -11.12
CA LEU A 92 9.28 21.56 -12.18
C LEU A 92 8.71 22.98 -12.06
N GLY A 93 8.45 23.44 -10.82
CA GLY A 93 7.94 24.80 -10.58
C GLY A 93 8.93 25.89 -10.95
N VAL A 94 10.21 25.66 -10.74
CA VAL A 94 11.29 26.61 -11.08
C VAL A 94 11.61 26.58 -12.58
N LEU A 95 11.59 25.38 -13.20
CA LEU A 95 12.05 25.20 -14.58
C LEU A 95 10.98 25.45 -15.65
N LEU A 96 9.72 25.22 -15.36
CA LEU A 96 8.68 25.23 -16.38
C LEU A 96 7.62 26.30 -16.21
N THR A 97 6.98 26.38 -15.09
CA THR A 97 6.04 27.45 -14.66
C THR A 97 5.43 27.10 -13.31
N PRO A 98 4.87 28.07 -12.55
CA PRO A 98 4.13 27.76 -11.31
C PRO A 98 2.98 26.76 -11.50
N ALA A 99 2.34 26.77 -12.69
CA ALA A 99 1.26 25.85 -13.03
C ALA A 99 1.73 24.40 -13.19
N ALA A 100 2.93 24.15 -13.73
CA ALA A 100 3.49 22.81 -13.87
C ALA A 100 3.86 22.19 -12.51
N GLY A 101 4.31 23.02 -11.57
CA GLY A 101 4.55 22.59 -10.18
C GLY A 101 3.27 22.14 -9.48
N LEU A 102 2.15 22.80 -9.73
CA LEU A 102 0.84 22.40 -9.21
C LEU A 102 0.33 21.09 -9.84
N LEU A 103 0.59 20.85 -11.12
CA LEU A 103 0.21 19.60 -11.79
C LEU A 103 0.95 18.38 -11.22
N ALA A 104 2.18 18.54 -10.74
CA ALA A 104 2.92 17.47 -10.09
C ALA A 104 2.32 17.03 -8.73
N LEU A 105 1.48 17.88 -8.12
CA LEU A 105 0.73 17.56 -6.89
C LEU A 105 -0.49 16.67 -7.15
N ILE A 106 -0.95 16.63 -8.40
CA ILE A 106 -2.15 15.87 -8.78
C ILE A 106 -1.72 14.44 -9.08
N ALA A 107 -1.79 13.58 -8.08
CA ALA A 107 -1.68 12.14 -8.32
C ALA A 107 -3.02 11.60 -8.85
N PRO A 108 -3.02 10.74 -9.89
CA PRO A 108 -4.25 10.08 -10.31
C PRO A 108 -4.85 9.29 -9.15
N SER A 109 -6.13 9.49 -8.88
CA SER A 109 -6.87 8.71 -7.88
C SER A 109 -7.05 7.26 -8.36
N ALA A 110 -7.07 6.31 -7.42
CA ALA A 110 -7.53 4.96 -7.73
C ALA A 110 -8.99 5.02 -8.21
N ASN A 111 -9.33 4.18 -9.19
CA ASN A 111 -10.67 4.12 -9.75
C ASN A 111 -11.70 3.87 -8.65
N GLU A 112 -12.84 4.54 -8.74
CA GLU A 112 -13.96 4.45 -7.80
C GLU A 112 -14.66 3.08 -7.81
N ASP A 113 -14.31 2.22 -8.76
CA ASP A 113 -14.91 0.91 -8.93
C ASP A 113 -14.44 -0.05 -7.84
N ASN A 114 -15.38 -0.88 -7.38
CA ASN A 114 -15.23 -1.88 -6.33
C ASN A 114 -13.99 -2.77 -6.55
N ALA A 115 -12.90 -2.46 -5.87
CA ALA A 115 -11.61 -3.15 -6.03
C ALA A 115 -11.65 -4.61 -5.53
N CYS A 116 -12.64 -4.97 -4.72
CA CYS A 116 -12.72 -6.31 -4.12
C CYS A 116 -13.20 -7.40 -5.08
N GLY A 117 -14.00 -7.08 -6.10
CA GLY A 117 -14.49 -8.07 -7.06
C GLY A 117 -13.37 -8.85 -7.72
N PRO A 118 -12.43 -8.20 -8.41
CA PRO A 118 -11.28 -8.85 -9.04
C PRO A 118 -10.36 -9.57 -8.04
N LEU A 119 -10.18 -9.02 -6.84
CA LEU A 119 -9.34 -9.61 -5.80
C LEU A 119 -9.95 -10.91 -5.25
N LEU A 120 -11.26 -10.94 -5.01
CA LEU A 120 -11.97 -12.15 -4.59
C LEU A 120 -11.90 -13.26 -5.64
N GLU A 121 -11.93 -12.89 -6.93
CA GLU A 121 -11.73 -13.87 -8.01
C GLU A 121 -10.30 -14.42 -8.03
N GLN A 122 -9.31 -13.58 -7.79
CA GLN A 122 -7.92 -14.04 -7.69
C GLN A 122 -7.72 -15.00 -6.52
N MET A 123 -8.37 -14.76 -5.39
CA MET A 123 -8.31 -15.62 -4.22
C MET A 123 -9.01 -16.96 -4.43
N ARG A 124 -10.05 -17.03 -5.26
CA ARG A 124 -10.73 -18.28 -5.64
C ARG A 124 -9.91 -19.15 -6.56
N LYS A 125 -8.96 -18.59 -7.33
CA LYS A 125 -8.07 -19.37 -8.17
C LYS A 125 -7.00 -20.02 -7.30
N PRO A 126 -6.79 -21.34 -7.40
CA PRO A 126 -5.71 -22.00 -6.66
C PRO A 126 -4.37 -21.33 -7.03
N PRO A 127 -3.44 -21.21 -6.06
CA PRO A 127 -2.15 -20.62 -6.34
C PRO A 127 -1.49 -21.38 -7.50
N LYS A 128 -1.09 -20.63 -8.53
CA LYS A 128 -0.36 -21.21 -9.67
C LYS A 128 0.89 -21.88 -9.11
N ALA A 129 1.00 -23.18 -9.33
CA ALA A 129 2.17 -23.96 -8.90
C ALA A 129 3.44 -23.22 -9.34
N PRO A 130 4.47 -23.12 -8.47
CA PRO A 130 5.72 -22.49 -8.87
C PRO A 130 6.24 -23.23 -10.11
N ALA A 131 6.63 -22.43 -11.13
CA ALA A 131 7.22 -23.01 -12.33
C ALA A 131 8.40 -23.90 -11.94
N PRO A 132 8.55 -25.10 -12.54
CA PRO A 132 9.66 -25.99 -12.20
C PRO A 132 10.97 -25.24 -12.41
N ALA A 133 11.80 -25.24 -11.36
CA ALA A 133 13.11 -24.63 -11.43
C ALA A 133 13.85 -25.26 -12.64
N LYS A 134 14.25 -24.46 -13.60
CA LYS A 134 15.13 -24.90 -14.68
C LYS A 134 16.43 -25.38 -14.03
N LYS A 135 16.69 -26.67 -14.19
CA LYS A 135 18.00 -27.22 -13.86
C LYS A 135 19.06 -26.63 -14.79
#